data_9d8c036796355effcf1e5c35fce1a52a
#
_entry.id   9d8c036796355effcf1e5c35fce1a52a
#
_cell.length_a   1.000
_cell.length_b   1.000
_cell.length_c   1.000
_cell.angle_alpha   90.00
_cell.angle_beta   90.00
_cell.angle_gamma   90.00
#
_symmetry.space_group_name_H-M   'P 1'
#
loop_
_entity.id
_entity.type
_entity.pdbx_description
1 polymer ?
#
loop_
_entity_poly.entity_id
_entity_poly.type
_entity_poly.pdbx_seq_one_letter_code
_entity_poly.pdbx_strand_id
1 'polypeptide(L)'
;MSQICPDIDPDGLIEYSVVYTDRSLNHMSQSFQGVMRDISATLKQVYNAHAVAVVPGSGTYGMEAVARQLATEQKCLVIRNGWFSYRWTQIFDMGRIPAAAQVLKARPVAEGPQAAFAPAPLDEVLATIAAEKPQVVFAPHVETSSGMILPDDYLRAVSDAVHAVGGLFVLDCIASGTLWVDMRACGIDVLISAPQKGWSASPCCALVMLSEAAQARVEATQSTSFACDLKKWLQIMQAYEQGGHAYHATMPSDALARFRDAMLEAKAIGFAKVRQQQQELGDRVRALLAARGFRSVAAKGFEAPGVVVCYTDDAQIKTGAKFAAIGLQIAAGVPLQCDEPADFQTFRLGLFGLDKLGNIERTVTTLEQALDKVQAG
;
A
#
# COMPACT_ATOMS: atom_id res chain seq x y z
N MET A 1 -15.68 14.11 39.31
CA MET A 1 -15.10 12.76 39.56
C MET A 1 -13.81 12.70 38.77
N SER A 2 -12.72 12.25 39.37
CA SER A 2 -11.45 12.10 38.65
C SER A 2 -11.50 10.84 37.75
N GLN A 3 -10.98 10.94 36.55
CA GLN A 3 -10.82 9.80 35.64
C GLN A 3 -9.84 8.77 36.24
N ILE A 4 -10.07 7.48 35.93
CA ILE A 4 -9.20 6.38 36.35
C ILE A 4 -7.89 6.37 35.53
N CYS A 5 -7.95 6.70 34.26
CA CYS A 5 -6.80 6.77 33.34
C CYS A 5 -6.78 8.10 32.57
N PRO A 6 -6.43 9.22 33.24
CA PRO A 6 -6.48 10.55 32.62
C PRO A 6 -5.50 10.73 31.45
N ASP A 7 -4.45 9.91 31.36
CA ASP A 7 -3.47 9.96 30.26
C ASP A 7 -4.01 9.42 28.94
N ILE A 8 -5.11 8.68 28.96
CA ILE A 8 -5.73 8.10 27.76
C ILE A 8 -6.57 9.17 27.05
N ASP A 9 -7.46 9.83 27.78
CA ASP A 9 -8.28 10.94 27.30
C ASP A 9 -8.54 11.92 28.45
N PRO A 10 -7.69 12.95 28.61
CA PRO A 10 -7.78 13.89 29.75
C PRO A 10 -9.14 14.59 29.87
N ASP A 11 -9.79 14.84 28.72
CA ASP A 11 -11.08 15.52 28.64
C ASP A 11 -12.27 14.54 28.45
N GLY A 12 -11.98 13.24 28.48
CA GLY A 12 -12.96 12.19 28.25
C GLY A 12 -13.92 11.99 29.43
N LEU A 13 -14.99 11.26 29.15
CA LEU A 13 -15.95 10.83 30.18
C LEU A 13 -15.43 9.56 30.86
N ILE A 14 -15.83 9.33 32.13
CA ILE A 14 -15.59 8.05 32.77
C ILE A 14 -16.32 6.94 31.98
N GLU A 15 -15.61 5.86 31.69
CA GLU A 15 -16.07 4.85 30.74
C GLU A 15 -17.04 3.86 31.36
N TYR A 16 -18.28 3.94 30.94
CA TYR A 16 -19.35 2.98 31.27
C TYR A 16 -20.07 2.48 30.01
N SER A 17 -19.46 2.71 28.82
CA SER A 17 -20.03 2.15 27.59
C SER A 17 -19.79 0.64 27.50
N VAL A 18 -20.51 -0.03 26.59
CA VAL A 18 -20.41 -1.48 26.41
C VAL A 18 -19.31 -1.90 25.44
N VAL A 19 -18.55 -0.94 24.90
CA VAL A 19 -17.56 -1.20 23.82
C VAL A 19 -16.13 -1.02 24.29
N TYR A 20 -15.87 0.00 25.12
CA TYR A 20 -14.53 0.38 25.59
C TYR A 20 -14.44 0.37 27.12
N THR A 21 -13.22 0.47 27.62
CA THR A 21 -12.89 0.64 29.03
C THR A 21 -12.06 1.91 29.21
N ASP A 22 -11.86 2.41 30.42
CA ASP A 22 -11.02 3.57 30.69
C ASP A 22 -9.56 3.45 30.21
N ARG A 23 -9.14 2.27 29.74
CA ARG A 23 -7.79 1.99 29.22
C ARG A 23 -7.64 2.22 27.73
N SER A 24 -8.71 2.59 27.02
CA SER A 24 -8.71 2.78 25.58
C SER A 24 -9.43 4.06 25.21
N LEU A 25 -8.96 4.73 24.18
CA LEU A 25 -9.63 5.92 23.64
C LEU A 25 -10.99 5.52 23.04
N ASN A 26 -12.07 6.08 23.57
CA ASN A 26 -13.41 5.75 23.12
C ASN A 26 -13.70 6.37 21.74
N HIS A 27 -14.28 5.58 20.81
CA HIS A 27 -14.65 6.03 19.47
C HIS A 27 -15.65 7.20 19.45
N MET A 28 -16.40 7.41 20.53
CA MET A 28 -17.36 8.51 20.67
C MET A 28 -16.72 9.79 21.21
N SER A 29 -15.53 9.72 21.80
CA SER A 29 -14.88 10.87 22.44
C SER A 29 -14.56 11.98 21.46
N GLN A 30 -14.54 13.21 21.96
CA GLN A 30 -14.19 14.40 21.16
C GLN A 30 -12.74 14.29 20.64
N SER A 31 -11.85 13.74 21.46
CA SER A 31 -10.46 13.48 21.10
C SER A 31 -10.37 12.54 19.90
N PHE A 32 -11.05 11.39 19.92
CA PHE A 32 -11.01 10.45 18.81
C PHE A 32 -11.73 10.97 17.55
N GLN A 33 -12.80 11.74 17.70
CA GLN A 33 -13.42 12.44 16.57
C GLN A 33 -12.41 13.38 15.88
N GLY A 34 -11.57 14.09 16.66
CA GLY A 34 -10.44 14.87 16.16
C GLY A 34 -9.44 14.01 15.36
N VAL A 35 -9.06 12.86 15.92
CA VAL A 35 -8.16 11.90 15.26
C VAL A 35 -8.68 11.49 13.88
N MET A 36 -9.94 11.12 13.77
CA MET A 36 -10.52 10.67 12.49
C MET A 36 -10.64 11.80 11.47
N ARG A 37 -10.98 13.01 11.90
CA ARG A 37 -10.99 14.19 11.02
C ARG A 37 -9.59 14.53 10.50
N ASP A 38 -8.56 14.48 11.35
CA ASP A 38 -7.17 14.73 10.96
C ASP A 38 -6.69 13.69 9.93
N ILE A 39 -7.00 12.40 10.16
CA ILE A 39 -6.68 11.32 9.22
C ILE A 39 -7.35 11.59 7.87
N SER A 40 -8.66 11.83 7.85
CA SER A 40 -9.38 12.10 6.60
C SER A 40 -8.83 13.31 5.87
N ALA A 41 -8.69 14.45 6.55
CA ALA A 41 -8.20 15.68 5.95
C ALA A 41 -6.79 15.52 5.36
N THR A 42 -5.91 14.82 6.07
CA THR A 42 -4.53 14.58 5.62
C THR A 42 -4.50 13.66 4.40
N LEU A 43 -5.28 12.58 4.39
CA LEU A 43 -5.36 11.67 3.25
C LEU A 43 -5.96 12.35 2.01
N LYS A 44 -7.03 13.12 2.18
CA LYS A 44 -7.61 13.92 1.10
C LYS A 44 -6.61 14.91 0.51
N GLN A 45 -5.84 15.59 1.38
CA GLN A 45 -4.80 16.53 0.96
C GLN A 45 -3.68 15.85 0.17
N VAL A 46 -3.15 14.72 0.70
CA VAL A 46 -1.93 14.09 0.17
C VAL A 46 -2.19 13.36 -1.14
N TYR A 47 -3.33 12.67 -1.24
CA TYR A 47 -3.69 11.89 -2.42
C TYR A 47 -4.64 12.62 -3.38
N ASN A 48 -5.05 13.85 -3.06
CA ASN A 48 -6.07 14.61 -3.80
C ASN A 48 -7.37 13.80 -3.97
N ALA A 49 -7.77 13.11 -2.89
CA ALA A 49 -8.91 12.21 -2.86
C ALA A 49 -10.22 12.98 -2.59
N HIS A 50 -11.34 12.47 -3.10
CA HIS A 50 -12.67 13.00 -2.84
C HIS A 50 -13.21 12.52 -1.49
N ALA A 51 -13.12 11.22 -1.22
CA ALA A 51 -13.58 10.61 0.03
C ALA A 51 -12.55 9.59 0.58
N VAL A 52 -12.70 9.27 1.87
CA VAL A 52 -11.82 8.36 2.60
C VAL A 52 -12.65 7.38 3.41
N ALA A 53 -12.27 6.10 3.39
CA ALA A 53 -12.72 5.09 4.33
C ALA A 53 -11.53 4.46 5.05
N VAL A 54 -11.68 4.23 6.35
CA VAL A 54 -10.69 3.49 7.17
C VAL A 54 -11.28 2.14 7.51
N VAL A 55 -10.67 1.06 7.02
CA VAL A 55 -11.10 -0.31 7.25
C VAL A 55 -10.19 -0.95 8.31
N PRO A 56 -10.66 -1.30 9.51
CA PRO A 56 -9.85 -1.95 10.54
C PRO A 56 -9.18 -3.24 10.05
N GLY A 57 -7.94 -3.49 10.49
CA GLY A 57 -7.17 -4.67 10.12
C GLY A 57 -5.84 -4.32 9.46
N SER A 58 -5.71 -4.53 8.16
CA SER A 58 -4.48 -4.24 7.41
C SER A 58 -4.80 -3.84 5.97
N GLY A 59 -3.79 -3.44 5.18
CA GLY A 59 -3.96 -3.17 3.76
C GLY A 59 -4.66 -4.31 3.00
N THR A 60 -4.41 -5.56 3.38
CA THR A 60 -5.10 -6.74 2.79
C THR A 60 -6.61 -6.72 3.01
N TYR A 61 -7.07 -6.25 4.18
CA TYR A 61 -8.51 -6.07 4.45
C TYR A 61 -9.11 -4.99 3.55
N GLY A 62 -8.35 -3.93 3.23
CA GLY A 62 -8.76 -2.93 2.25
C GLY A 62 -8.87 -3.49 0.83
N MET A 63 -7.91 -4.33 0.42
CA MET A 63 -7.99 -5.03 -0.87
C MET A 63 -9.26 -5.88 -0.94
N GLU A 64 -9.54 -6.68 0.09
CA GLU A 64 -10.75 -7.51 0.14
C GLU A 64 -12.03 -6.67 0.21
N ALA A 65 -12.04 -5.57 0.99
CA ALA A 65 -13.18 -4.65 1.06
C ALA A 65 -13.53 -4.06 -0.31
N VAL A 66 -12.52 -3.58 -1.03
CA VAL A 66 -12.67 -3.01 -2.38
C VAL A 66 -13.13 -4.08 -3.38
N ALA A 67 -12.52 -5.27 -3.35
CA ALA A 67 -12.92 -6.37 -4.23
C ALA A 67 -14.39 -6.77 -4.02
N ARG A 68 -14.81 -7.00 -2.78
CA ARG A 68 -16.18 -7.41 -2.43
C ARG A 68 -17.22 -6.33 -2.74
N GLN A 69 -16.84 -5.07 -2.66
CA GLN A 69 -17.73 -3.95 -2.93
C GLN A 69 -17.90 -3.68 -4.42
N LEU A 70 -16.80 -3.71 -5.19
CA LEU A 70 -16.76 -3.19 -6.55
C LEU A 70 -16.61 -4.26 -7.63
N ALA A 71 -16.04 -5.43 -7.29
CA ALA A 71 -15.75 -6.49 -8.25
C ALA A 71 -16.76 -7.66 -8.22
N THR A 72 -17.67 -7.69 -7.26
CA THR A 72 -18.67 -8.78 -7.16
C THR A 72 -19.51 -8.85 -8.44
N GLU A 73 -19.49 -10.03 -9.07
CA GLU A 73 -20.18 -10.32 -10.34
C GLU A 73 -19.75 -9.43 -11.52
N GLN A 74 -18.60 -8.76 -11.42
CA GLN A 74 -18.06 -7.90 -12.47
C GLN A 74 -16.99 -8.63 -13.29
N LYS A 75 -16.72 -8.14 -14.50
CA LYS A 75 -15.57 -8.51 -15.31
C LYS A 75 -14.37 -7.66 -14.87
N CYS A 76 -13.28 -8.29 -14.48
CA CYS A 76 -12.11 -7.64 -13.92
C CYS A 76 -10.84 -7.90 -14.75
N LEU A 77 -9.89 -6.96 -14.68
CA LEU A 77 -8.53 -7.11 -15.18
C LEU A 77 -7.55 -6.85 -14.05
N VAL A 78 -6.53 -7.70 -13.89
CA VAL A 78 -5.46 -7.55 -12.91
C VAL A 78 -4.12 -7.38 -13.63
N ILE A 79 -3.45 -6.26 -13.40
CA ILE A 79 -2.04 -6.08 -13.76
C ILE A 79 -1.22 -6.70 -12.62
N ARG A 80 -0.50 -7.79 -12.92
CA ARG A 80 0.28 -8.55 -11.94
C ARG A 80 1.77 -8.33 -12.15
N ASN A 81 2.39 -7.61 -11.22
CA ASN A 81 3.83 -7.35 -11.22
C ASN A 81 4.60 -8.23 -10.22
N GLY A 82 3.90 -9.10 -9.48
CA GLY A 82 4.48 -10.03 -8.53
C GLY A 82 3.50 -10.59 -7.52
N TRP A 83 4.04 -11.13 -6.42
CA TRP A 83 3.33 -11.86 -5.38
C TRP A 83 2.22 -11.06 -4.68
N PHE A 84 2.41 -9.75 -4.49
CA PHE A 84 1.41 -8.96 -3.76
C PHE A 84 0.25 -8.53 -4.67
N SER A 85 0.49 -8.32 -5.95
CA SER A 85 -0.58 -8.14 -6.94
C SER A 85 -1.25 -9.47 -7.33
N TYR A 86 -0.58 -10.63 -7.18
CA TYR A 86 -1.21 -11.95 -7.26
C TYR A 86 -2.31 -12.13 -6.22
N ARG A 87 -2.19 -11.46 -5.06
CA ARG A 87 -3.19 -11.50 -3.98
C ARG A 87 -4.60 -11.12 -4.45
N TRP A 88 -4.74 -10.26 -5.45
CA TRP A 88 -6.06 -9.94 -6.01
C TRP A 88 -6.79 -11.19 -6.50
N THR A 89 -6.14 -12.04 -7.28
CA THR A 89 -6.75 -13.29 -7.77
C THR A 89 -6.97 -14.30 -6.64
N GLN A 90 -6.10 -14.34 -5.63
CA GLN A 90 -6.36 -15.18 -4.44
C GLN A 90 -7.62 -14.74 -3.68
N ILE A 91 -7.82 -13.43 -3.48
CA ILE A 91 -9.04 -12.86 -2.87
C ILE A 91 -10.26 -13.20 -3.74
N PHE A 92 -10.14 -13.06 -5.05
CA PHE A 92 -11.20 -13.34 -6.01
C PHE A 92 -11.63 -14.80 -5.94
N ASP A 93 -10.68 -15.73 -6.00
CA ASP A 93 -10.93 -17.18 -5.99
C ASP A 93 -11.56 -17.63 -4.66
N MET A 94 -10.97 -17.20 -3.52
CA MET A 94 -11.48 -17.55 -2.20
C MET A 94 -12.89 -17.00 -1.94
N GLY A 95 -13.13 -15.77 -2.39
CA GLY A 95 -14.42 -15.11 -2.23
C GLY A 95 -15.44 -15.40 -3.32
N ARG A 96 -15.05 -16.03 -4.43
CA ARG A 96 -15.87 -16.18 -5.66
C ARG A 96 -16.46 -14.85 -6.09
N ILE A 97 -15.58 -13.82 -6.16
CA ILE A 97 -16.02 -12.43 -6.23
C ILE A 97 -16.40 -12.02 -7.66
N PRO A 98 -15.48 -12.01 -8.65
CA PRO A 98 -15.80 -11.53 -10.00
C PRO A 98 -16.52 -12.62 -10.83
N ALA A 99 -17.28 -12.19 -11.83
CA ALA A 99 -17.80 -13.09 -12.85
C ALA A 99 -16.69 -13.66 -13.73
N ALA A 100 -15.67 -12.83 -14.02
CA ALA A 100 -14.46 -13.20 -14.76
C ALA A 100 -13.30 -12.29 -14.37
N ALA A 101 -12.09 -12.84 -14.35
CA ALA A 101 -10.87 -12.07 -14.13
C ALA A 101 -9.79 -12.48 -15.14
N GLN A 102 -9.28 -11.50 -15.89
CA GLN A 102 -8.11 -11.66 -16.73
C GLN A 102 -6.87 -11.11 -16.02
N VAL A 103 -5.70 -11.69 -16.32
CA VAL A 103 -4.44 -11.27 -15.67
C VAL A 103 -3.41 -10.98 -16.76
N LEU A 104 -2.81 -9.79 -16.68
CA LEU A 104 -1.63 -9.42 -17.45
C LEU A 104 -0.42 -9.41 -16.53
N LYS A 105 0.56 -10.29 -16.83
CA LYS A 105 1.72 -10.52 -15.97
C LYS A 105 2.92 -9.69 -16.41
N ALA A 106 3.72 -9.25 -15.44
CA ALA A 106 5.08 -8.80 -15.70
C ALA A 106 5.90 -9.93 -16.33
N ARG A 107 6.89 -9.57 -17.13
CA ARG A 107 7.74 -10.53 -17.84
C ARG A 107 9.19 -10.09 -17.87
N PRO A 108 10.14 -11.02 -18.08
CA PRO A 108 11.54 -10.67 -18.22
C PRO A 108 11.76 -9.83 -19.49
N VAL A 109 12.64 -8.85 -19.42
CA VAL A 109 13.00 -7.96 -20.55
C VAL A 109 14.09 -8.55 -21.45
N ALA A 110 14.70 -9.65 -21.05
CA ALA A 110 15.74 -10.37 -21.79
C ALA A 110 15.70 -11.86 -21.45
N GLU A 111 16.30 -12.68 -22.28
CA GLU A 111 16.54 -14.09 -21.99
C GLU A 111 17.73 -14.27 -21.05
N GLY A 112 17.74 -15.36 -20.29
CA GLY A 112 18.85 -15.77 -19.44
C GLY A 112 18.59 -15.63 -17.94
N PRO A 113 19.55 -16.11 -17.11
CA PRO A 113 19.42 -16.11 -15.67
C PRO A 113 19.46 -14.68 -15.11
N GLN A 114 18.69 -14.45 -14.06
CA GLN A 114 18.62 -13.16 -13.38
C GLN A 114 18.20 -11.98 -14.32
N ALA A 115 17.34 -12.26 -15.31
CA ALA A 115 16.76 -11.25 -16.18
C ALA A 115 15.87 -10.30 -15.36
N ALA A 116 15.98 -9.00 -15.64
CA ALA A 116 15.09 -8.02 -15.01
C ALA A 116 13.67 -8.14 -15.57
N PHE A 117 12.67 -7.85 -14.73
CA PHE A 117 11.25 -7.88 -15.08
C PHE A 117 10.71 -6.48 -15.30
N ALA A 118 9.85 -6.32 -16.29
CA ALA A 118 9.02 -5.13 -16.51
C ALA A 118 7.54 -5.50 -16.41
N PRO A 119 6.66 -4.52 -16.11
CA PRO A 119 5.20 -4.71 -16.21
C PRO A 119 4.80 -5.18 -17.61
N ALA A 120 3.59 -5.70 -17.76
CA ALA A 120 3.02 -5.95 -19.07
C ALA A 120 3.16 -4.70 -19.96
N PRO A 121 3.53 -4.83 -21.25
CA PRO A 121 3.65 -3.70 -22.16
C PRO A 121 2.38 -2.85 -22.18
N LEU A 122 2.53 -1.54 -22.15
CA LEU A 122 1.39 -0.61 -22.03
C LEU A 122 0.40 -0.78 -23.18
N ASP A 123 0.86 -0.94 -24.41
CA ASP A 123 0.05 -1.17 -25.61
C ASP A 123 -0.80 -2.44 -25.49
N GLU A 124 -0.27 -3.52 -24.93
CA GLU A 124 -1.01 -4.75 -24.65
C GLU A 124 -2.10 -4.52 -23.60
N VAL A 125 -1.79 -3.77 -22.53
CA VAL A 125 -2.76 -3.43 -21.49
C VAL A 125 -3.91 -2.62 -22.07
N LEU A 126 -3.59 -1.58 -22.85
CA LEU A 126 -4.59 -0.71 -23.48
C LEU A 126 -5.48 -1.49 -24.48
N ALA A 127 -4.87 -2.34 -25.31
CA ALA A 127 -5.59 -3.20 -26.25
C ALA A 127 -6.52 -4.18 -25.53
N THR A 128 -6.05 -4.78 -24.41
CA THR A 128 -6.86 -5.68 -23.59
C THR A 128 -8.05 -4.96 -22.95
N ILE A 129 -7.84 -3.76 -22.39
CA ILE A 129 -8.94 -2.97 -21.81
C ILE A 129 -9.99 -2.62 -22.88
N ALA A 130 -9.55 -2.21 -24.07
CA ALA A 130 -10.46 -1.85 -25.17
C ALA A 130 -11.28 -3.06 -25.65
N ALA A 131 -10.66 -4.25 -25.75
CA ALA A 131 -11.31 -5.47 -26.19
C ALA A 131 -12.24 -6.06 -25.14
N GLU A 132 -11.76 -6.19 -23.90
CA GLU A 132 -12.45 -6.91 -22.83
C GLU A 132 -13.43 -6.05 -22.04
N LYS A 133 -13.26 -4.73 -22.07
CA LYS A 133 -14.11 -3.74 -21.37
C LYS A 133 -14.37 -4.10 -19.90
N PRO A 134 -13.31 -4.29 -19.08
CA PRO A 134 -13.47 -4.64 -17.69
C PRO A 134 -14.16 -3.51 -16.92
N GLN A 135 -15.05 -3.88 -15.99
CA GLN A 135 -15.69 -2.92 -15.09
C GLN A 135 -14.76 -2.43 -14.00
N VAL A 136 -13.75 -3.23 -13.63
CA VAL A 136 -12.73 -2.84 -12.64
C VAL A 136 -11.37 -3.36 -13.09
N VAL A 137 -10.38 -2.47 -13.08
CA VAL A 137 -8.97 -2.82 -13.32
C VAL A 137 -8.18 -2.62 -12.02
N PHE A 138 -7.35 -3.59 -11.67
CA PHE A 138 -6.53 -3.60 -10.46
C PHE A 138 -5.05 -3.61 -10.82
N ALA A 139 -4.26 -2.74 -10.19
CA ALA A 139 -2.82 -2.70 -10.37
C ALA A 139 -2.10 -2.40 -9.05
N PRO A 140 -0.85 -2.89 -8.85
CA PRO A 140 0.02 -2.39 -7.80
C PRO A 140 0.70 -1.10 -8.29
N HIS A 141 0.77 -0.06 -7.47
CA HIS A 141 1.69 1.05 -7.74
C HIS A 141 3.14 0.59 -7.54
N VAL A 142 3.42 0.03 -6.36
CA VAL A 142 4.71 -0.60 -6.06
C VAL A 142 4.51 -2.07 -5.68
N GLU A 143 5.19 -2.94 -6.41
CA GLU A 143 5.20 -4.38 -6.13
C GLU A 143 6.41 -4.75 -5.27
N THR A 144 6.17 -5.19 -4.04
CA THR A 144 7.23 -5.49 -3.09
C THR A 144 8.01 -6.77 -3.35
N SER A 145 7.49 -7.68 -4.17
CA SER A 145 8.21 -8.92 -4.52
C SER A 145 9.23 -8.74 -5.64
N SER A 146 9.04 -7.74 -6.49
CA SER A 146 9.93 -7.42 -7.61
C SER A 146 10.65 -6.08 -7.48
N GLY A 147 10.20 -5.20 -6.58
CA GLY A 147 10.72 -3.84 -6.47
C GLY A 147 10.35 -2.94 -7.66
N MET A 148 9.30 -3.31 -8.39
CA MET A 148 8.79 -2.52 -9.52
C MET A 148 7.81 -1.45 -9.07
N ILE A 149 7.79 -0.33 -9.81
CA ILE A 149 6.81 0.74 -9.72
C ILE A 149 6.18 0.97 -11.10
N LEU A 150 4.89 1.29 -11.13
CA LEU A 150 4.24 1.82 -12.32
C LEU A 150 4.40 3.33 -12.36
N PRO A 151 5.06 3.91 -13.38
CA PRO A 151 5.23 5.36 -13.51
C PRO A 151 3.90 6.09 -13.75
N ASP A 152 3.84 7.38 -13.43
CA ASP A 152 2.62 8.19 -13.53
C ASP A 152 2.03 8.24 -14.95
N ASP A 153 2.87 8.20 -16.00
CA ASP A 153 2.42 8.16 -17.38
C ASP A 153 1.76 6.81 -17.74
N TYR A 154 2.30 5.70 -17.23
CA TYR A 154 1.67 4.39 -17.35
C TYR A 154 0.31 4.39 -16.63
N LEU A 155 0.24 4.91 -15.41
CA LEU A 155 -1.01 5.00 -14.64
C LEU A 155 -2.06 5.83 -15.37
N ARG A 156 -1.71 7.00 -15.90
CA ARG A 156 -2.63 7.86 -16.68
C ARG A 156 -3.17 7.17 -17.90
N ALA A 157 -2.30 6.54 -18.70
CA ALA A 157 -2.72 5.85 -19.91
C ALA A 157 -3.70 4.69 -19.62
N VAL A 158 -3.42 3.90 -18.56
CA VAL A 158 -4.34 2.84 -18.11
C VAL A 158 -5.66 3.43 -17.64
N SER A 159 -5.62 4.49 -16.84
CA SER A 159 -6.82 5.18 -16.33
C SER A 159 -7.70 5.70 -17.46
N ASP A 160 -7.11 6.40 -18.44
CA ASP A 160 -7.85 6.93 -19.59
C ASP A 160 -8.54 5.82 -20.39
N ALA A 161 -7.86 4.70 -20.58
CA ALA A 161 -8.45 3.53 -21.27
C ALA A 161 -9.59 2.89 -20.46
N VAL A 162 -9.43 2.78 -19.14
CA VAL A 162 -10.45 2.23 -18.24
C VAL A 162 -11.69 3.12 -18.22
N HIS A 163 -11.51 4.42 -18.14
CA HIS A 163 -12.62 5.38 -18.16
C HIS A 163 -13.33 5.41 -19.53
N ALA A 164 -12.60 5.24 -20.63
CA ALA A 164 -13.19 5.16 -21.97
C ALA A 164 -14.16 4.00 -22.14
N VAL A 165 -14.05 2.94 -21.33
CA VAL A 165 -14.97 1.80 -21.32
C VAL A 165 -15.96 1.82 -20.15
N GLY A 166 -15.98 2.89 -19.34
CA GLY A 166 -16.88 3.07 -18.18
C GLY A 166 -16.49 2.25 -16.95
N GLY A 167 -15.23 1.80 -16.87
CA GLY A 167 -14.66 1.05 -15.75
C GLY A 167 -14.12 1.95 -14.63
N LEU A 168 -13.67 1.34 -13.52
CA LEU A 168 -12.95 1.95 -12.41
C LEU A 168 -11.51 1.43 -12.33
N PHE A 169 -10.57 2.32 -12.05
CA PHE A 169 -9.17 1.94 -11.82
C PHE A 169 -8.81 1.92 -10.35
N VAL A 170 -8.44 0.75 -9.84
CA VAL A 170 -8.02 0.48 -8.45
C VAL A 170 -6.51 0.35 -8.37
N LEU A 171 -5.86 1.20 -7.60
CA LEU A 171 -4.41 1.23 -7.41
C LEU A 171 -4.04 0.84 -5.98
N ASP A 172 -3.27 -0.25 -5.84
CA ASP A 172 -2.67 -0.66 -4.57
C ASP A 172 -1.38 0.12 -4.31
N CYS A 173 -1.47 1.13 -3.44
CA CYS A 173 -0.37 1.96 -2.97
C CYS A 173 0.14 1.57 -1.58
N ILE A 174 -0.17 0.36 -1.07
CA ILE A 174 0.26 -0.07 0.27
C ILE A 174 1.78 0.02 0.42
N ALA A 175 2.52 -0.33 -0.64
CA ALA A 175 3.98 -0.34 -0.63
C ALA A 175 4.63 0.86 -1.33
N SER A 176 3.89 1.90 -1.62
CA SER A 176 4.39 3.09 -2.34
C SER A 176 5.38 3.94 -1.54
N GLY A 177 5.52 3.68 -0.23
CA GLY A 177 6.35 4.53 0.62
C GLY A 177 5.77 5.94 0.72
N THR A 178 6.63 6.93 0.64
CA THR A 178 6.23 8.34 0.63
C THR A 178 6.07 8.91 -0.80
N LEU A 179 5.81 8.04 -1.77
CA LEU A 179 5.42 8.44 -3.13
C LEU A 179 3.90 8.64 -3.18
N TRP A 180 3.49 9.85 -2.86
CA TRP A 180 2.10 10.23 -2.81
C TRP A 180 1.54 10.38 -4.23
N VAL A 181 0.70 9.43 -4.66
CA VAL A 181 0.06 9.47 -5.98
C VAL A 181 -1.08 10.50 -5.95
N ASP A 182 -1.05 11.47 -6.83
CA ASP A 182 -2.18 12.39 -7.03
C ASP A 182 -3.28 11.65 -7.81
N MET A 183 -4.37 11.28 -7.13
CA MET A 183 -5.46 10.51 -7.72
C MET A 183 -6.10 11.21 -8.91
N ARG A 184 -6.28 12.54 -8.83
CA ARG A 184 -6.90 13.32 -9.92
C ARG A 184 -5.97 13.43 -11.12
N ALA A 185 -4.69 13.72 -10.89
CA ALA A 185 -3.72 13.88 -11.97
C ALA A 185 -3.44 12.55 -12.70
N CYS A 186 -3.55 11.41 -11.98
CA CYS A 186 -3.35 10.07 -12.56
C CYS A 186 -4.68 9.38 -12.94
N GLY A 187 -5.83 9.98 -12.65
CA GLY A 187 -7.15 9.41 -12.95
C GLY A 187 -7.51 8.18 -12.11
N ILE A 188 -6.97 8.04 -10.90
CA ILE A 188 -7.20 6.89 -10.03
C ILE A 188 -8.55 7.00 -9.35
N ASP A 189 -9.38 5.94 -9.43
CA ASP A 189 -10.70 5.92 -8.80
C ASP A 189 -10.66 5.42 -7.36
N VAL A 190 -9.88 4.37 -7.11
CA VAL A 190 -9.69 3.81 -5.77
C VAL A 190 -8.21 3.65 -5.51
N LEU A 191 -7.72 4.23 -4.42
CA LEU A 191 -6.34 4.08 -3.97
C LEU A 191 -6.34 3.44 -2.58
N ILE A 192 -5.55 2.38 -2.40
CA ILE A 192 -5.43 1.66 -1.13
C ILE A 192 -4.03 1.90 -0.55
N SER A 193 -3.97 2.31 0.70
CA SER A 193 -2.72 2.48 1.46
C SER A 193 -2.83 1.83 2.84
N ALA A 194 -1.75 1.87 3.62
CA ALA A 194 -1.72 1.33 4.98
C ALA A 194 -0.68 2.06 5.84
N PRO A 195 -0.86 2.09 7.18
CA PRO A 195 -0.02 2.88 8.09
C PRO A 195 1.46 2.47 8.16
N GLN A 196 1.77 1.16 8.07
CA GLN A 196 3.07 0.60 8.43
C GLN A 196 4.17 0.71 7.36
N LYS A 197 3.93 1.40 6.27
CA LYS A 197 4.89 1.63 5.18
C LYS A 197 5.30 3.11 5.12
N GLY A 198 4.83 3.85 4.14
CA GLY A 198 5.17 5.25 3.98
C GLY A 198 4.79 6.16 5.14
N TRP A 199 3.76 5.82 5.89
CA TRP A 199 3.31 6.60 7.03
C TRP A 199 4.08 6.33 8.33
N SER A 200 4.99 5.36 8.37
CA SER A 200 5.87 5.06 9.52
C SER A 200 5.16 4.72 10.82
N ALA A 201 3.92 4.26 10.75
CA ALA A 201 3.10 3.89 11.93
C ALA A 201 2.96 2.37 12.07
N SER A 202 2.34 1.92 13.16
CA SER A 202 2.00 0.52 13.35
C SER A 202 0.84 0.10 12.43
N PRO A 203 0.80 -1.15 11.96
CA PRO A 203 -0.32 -1.66 11.19
C PRO A 203 -1.59 -1.72 12.05
N CYS A 204 -2.69 -1.14 11.59
CA CYS A 204 -3.97 -1.18 12.31
C CYS A 204 -5.19 -1.12 11.38
N CYS A 205 -5.02 -0.70 10.14
CA CYS A 205 -6.11 -0.51 9.20
C CYS A 205 -5.64 -0.53 7.76
N ALA A 206 -6.60 -0.58 6.83
CA ALA A 206 -6.43 -0.10 5.47
C ALA A 206 -6.99 1.32 5.34
N LEU A 207 -6.37 2.09 4.47
CA LEU A 207 -6.77 3.44 4.06
C LEU A 207 -7.26 3.35 2.63
N VAL A 208 -8.54 3.61 2.40
CA VAL A 208 -9.16 3.53 1.08
C VAL A 208 -9.61 4.92 0.69
N MET A 209 -8.95 5.51 -0.29
CA MET A 209 -9.29 6.80 -0.88
C MET A 209 -10.11 6.58 -2.15
N LEU A 210 -11.13 7.39 -2.35
CA LEU A 210 -12.09 7.26 -3.43
C LEU A 210 -12.16 8.55 -4.28
N SER A 211 -12.30 8.40 -5.59
CA SER A 211 -12.79 9.44 -6.48
C SER A 211 -14.29 9.66 -6.28
N GLU A 212 -14.85 10.72 -6.84
CA GLU A 212 -16.30 10.95 -6.82
C GLU A 212 -17.07 9.81 -7.51
N ALA A 213 -16.57 9.34 -8.64
CA ALA A 213 -17.16 8.20 -9.37
C ALA A 213 -17.11 6.90 -8.56
N ALA A 214 -15.98 6.63 -7.89
CA ALA A 214 -15.85 5.45 -7.02
C ALA A 214 -16.76 5.55 -5.80
N GLN A 215 -16.89 6.71 -5.16
CA GLN A 215 -17.83 6.90 -4.07
C GLN A 215 -19.25 6.60 -4.52
N ALA A 216 -19.71 7.18 -5.63
CA ALA A 216 -21.04 6.92 -6.18
C ALA A 216 -21.28 5.42 -6.44
N ARG A 217 -20.25 4.71 -6.95
CA ARG A 217 -20.32 3.26 -7.18
C ARG A 217 -20.42 2.49 -5.86
N VAL A 218 -19.66 2.86 -4.82
CA VAL A 218 -19.74 2.26 -3.47
C VAL A 218 -21.14 2.44 -2.89
N GLU A 219 -21.72 3.61 -3.03
CA GLU A 219 -23.07 3.92 -2.53
C GLU A 219 -24.17 3.14 -3.25
N ALA A 220 -23.97 2.83 -4.53
CA ALA A 220 -24.92 2.09 -5.37
C ALA A 220 -24.78 0.55 -5.26
N THR A 221 -23.72 0.03 -4.65
CA THR A 221 -23.43 -1.40 -4.56
C THR A 221 -23.56 -1.92 -3.12
N GLN A 222 -23.54 -3.25 -2.97
CA GLN A 222 -23.51 -3.93 -1.68
C GLN A 222 -22.28 -4.81 -1.57
N SER A 223 -21.64 -4.78 -0.40
CA SER A 223 -20.54 -5.69 -0.08
C SER A 223 -21.06 -7.10 0.22
N THR A 224 -20.27 -8.10 -0.13
CA THR A 224 -20.50 -9.50 0.28
C THR A 224 -19.84 -9.84 1.63
N SER A 225 -19.33 -8.84 2.35
CA SER A 225 -18.73 -8.99 3.68
C SER A 225 -19.35 -8.00 4.66
N PHE A 226 -19.67 -8.46 5.87
CA PHE A 226 -20.10 -7.57 6.94
C PHE A 226 -18.93 -6.73 7.47
N ALA A 227 -17.83 -7.36 7.89
CA ALA A 227 -16.70 -6.66 8.52
C ALA A 227 -15.91 -5.78 7.54
N CYS A 228 -15.82 -6.16 6.25
CA CYS A 228 -15.15 -5.43 5.20
C CYS A 228 -16.14 -4.63 4.31
N ASP A 229 -17.31 -4.25 4.80
CA ASP A 229 -18.27 -3.42 4.05
C ASP A 229 -17.73 -2.01 3.88
N LEU A 230 -17.20 -1.73 2.69
CA LEU A 230 -16.57 -0.44 2.38
C LEU A 230 -17.57 0.73 2.47
N LYS A 231 -18.84 0.50 2.11
CA LYS A 231 -19.89 1.50 2.25
C LYS A 231 -20.14 1.87 3.71
N LYS A 232 -20.13 0.89 4.62
CA LYS A 232 -20.28 1.13 6.05
C LYS A 232 -19.09 1.92 6.61
N TRP A 233 -17.86 1.55 6.26
CA TRP A 233 -16.67 2.28 6.71
C TRP A 233 -16.60 3.69 6.13
N LEU A 234 -17.08 3.91 4.91
CA LEU A 234 -17.25 5.25 4.34
C LEU A 234 -18.24 6.09 5.16
N GLN A 235 -19.41 5.53 5.50
CA GLN A 235 -20.42 6.20 6.34
C GLN A 235 -19.88 6.56 7.73
N ILE A 236 -19.06 5.67 8.33
CA ILE A 236 -18.37 5.94 9.60
C ILE A 236 -17.48 7.19 9.47
N MET A 237 -16.65 7.26 8.42
CA MET A 237 -15.77 8.42 8.21
C MET A 237 -16.58 9.71 7.99
N GLN A 238 -17.62 9.65 7.17
CA GLN A 238 -18.52 10.80 6.93
C GLN A 238 -19.18 11.30 8.22
N ALA A 239 -19.55 10.40 9.14
CA ALA A 239 -20.08 10.80 10.45
C ALA A 239 -19.06 11.59 11.27
N TYR A 240 -17.78 11.17 11.28
CA TYR A 240 -16.70 11.93 11.93
C TYR A 240 -16.43 13.27 11.25
N GLU A 241 -16.44 13.32 9.93
CA GLU A 241 -16.24 14.55 9.17
C GLU A 241 -17.35 15.59 9.46
N GLN A 242 -18.56 15.13 9.75
CA GLN A 242 -19.71 15.95 10.12
C GLN A 242 -19.75 16.35 11.60
N GLY A 243 -18.71 16.01 12.37
CA GLY A 243 -18.60 16.35 13.80
C GLY A 243 -19.38 15.43 14.73
N GLY A 244 -19.75 14.24 14.26
CA GLY A 244 -20.38 13.19 15.05
C GLY A 244 -19.50 11.95 15.15
N HIS A 245 -20.15 10.82 15.42
CA HIS A 245 -19.55 9.49 15.42
C HIS A 245 -20.59 8.46 14.97
N ALA A 246 -20.14 7.29 14.54
CA ALA A 246 -20.99 6.16 14.24
C ALA A 246 -20.25 4.85 14.52
N TYR A 247 -20.99 3.76 14.64
CA TYR A 247 -20.46 2.43 14.97
C TYR A 247 -20.94 1.39 13.94
N HIS A 248 -20.02 0.56 13.48
CA HIS A 248 -20.30 -0.61 12.66
C HIS A 248 -19.64 -1.86 13.26
N ALA A 249 -18.35 -1.76 13.57
CA ALA A 249 -17.57 -2.73 14.32
C ALA A 249 -16.50 -1.99 15.12
N THR A 250 -15.94 -2.63 16.15
CA THR A 250 -14.93 -2.01 17.00
C THR A 250 -13.68 -1.63 16.21
N MET A 251 -13.26 -0.38 16.35
CA MET A 251 -12.05 0.16 15.73
C MET A 251 -10.86 0.13 16.70
N PRO A 252 -9.62 -0.01 16.20
CA PRO A 252 -8.40 0.08 16.98
C PRO A 252 -8.05 1.55 17.28
N SER A 253 -8.84 2.21 18.12
CA SER A 253 -8.83 3.66 18.33
C SER A 253 -7.47 4.19 18.79
N ASP A 254 -6.78 3.51 19.72
CA ASP A 254 -5.46 3.91 20.21
C ASP A 254 -4.40 3.82 19.09
N ALA A 255 -4.46 2.78 18.26
CA ALA A 255 -3.55 2.63 17.13
C ALA A 255 -3.81 3.66 16.03
N LEU A 256 -5.08 4.03 15.81
CA LEU A 256 -5.46 5.11 14.89
C LEU A 256 -4.99 6.48 15.38
N ALA A 257 -5.05 6.75 16.69
CA ALA A 257 -4.49 7.97 17.29
C ALA A 257 -2.97 8.06 17.06
N ARG A 258 -2.23 6.98 17.31
CA ARG A 258 -0.78 6.93 17.02
C ARG A 258 -0.47 7.07 15.52
N PHE A 259 -1.33 6.51 14.67
CA PHE A 259 -1.20 6.68 13.23
C PHE A 259 -1.40 8.15 12.83
N ARG A 260 -2.44 8.85 13.36
CA ARG A 260 -2.63 10.29 13.16
C ARG A 260 -1.38 11.08 13.55
N ASP A 261 -0.75 10.74 14.68
CA ASP A 261 0.45 11.44 15.16
C ASP A 261 1.63 11.27 14.20
N ALA A 262 1.85 10.06 13.66
CA ALA A 262 2.84 9.82 12.61
C ALA A 262 2.54 10.59 11.31
N MET A 263 1.26 10.73 10.93
CA MET A 263 0.87 11.57 9.79
C MET A 263 1.20 13.05 10.01
N LEU A 264 0.97 13.56 11.22
CA LEU A 264 1.30 14.94 11.59
C LEU A 264 2.81 15.18 11.61
N GLU A 265 3.61 14.18 12.05
CA GLU A 265 5.07 14.22 11.93
C GLU A 265 5.52 14.34 10.46
N ALA A 266 5.00 13.49 9.59
CA ALA A 266 5.29 13.56 8.15
C ALA A 266 4.87 14.92 7.55
N LYS A 267 3.72 15.45 7.96
CA LYS A 267 3.23 16.77 7.55
C LYS A 267 4.13 17.90 8.03
N ALA A 268 4.64 17.84 9.25
CA ALA A 268 5.56 18.84 9.83
C ALA A 268 6.91 18.85 9.09
N ILE A 269 7.41 17.68 8.66
CA ILE A 269 8.61 17.58 7.81
C ILE A 269 8.33 18.15 6.41
N GLY A 270 7.12 17.94 5.90
CA GLY A 270 6.66 18.32 4.57
C GLY A 270 6.63 17.15 3.59
N PHE A 271 5.45 16.88 3.01
CA PHE A 271 5.22 15.72 2.13
C PHE A 271 6.12 15.69 0.88
N ALA A 272 6.40 16.84 0.29
CA ALA A 272 7.33 16.95 -0.82
C ALA A 272 8.76 16.58 -0.41
N LYS A 273 9.18 16.99 0.78
CA LYS A 273 10.52 16.69 1.31
C LYS A 273 10.68 15.20 1.61
N VAL A 274 9.72 14.56 2.27
CA VAL A 274 9.82 13.12 2.55
C VAL A 274 9.76 12.29 1.26
N ARG A 275 9.02 12.74 0.23
CA ARG A 275 9.04 12.13 -1.10
C ARG A 275 10.43 12.21 -1.74
N GLN A 276 11.06 13.38 -1.72
CA GLN A 276 12.42 13.59 -2.23
C GLN A 276 13.44 12.72 -1.49
N GLN A 277 13.36 12.65 -0.16
CA GLN A 277 14.22 11.80 0.66
C GLN A 277 14.05 10.31 0.33
N GLN A 278 12.81 9.85 0.06
CA GLN A 278 12.57 8.47 -0.36
C GLN A 278 13.24 8.17 -1.70
N GLN A 279 13.15 9.09 -2.66
CA GLN A 279 13.81 8.94 -3.96
C GLN A 279 15.34 8.87 -3.79
N GLU A 280 15.92 9.82 -3.08
CA GLU A 280 17.36 9.87 -2.82
C GLU A 280 17.87 8.59 -2.13
N LEU A 281 17.17 8.13 -1.08
CA LEU A 281 17.54 6.91 -0.39
C LEU A 281 17.48 5.69 -1.32
N GLY A 282 16.42 5.59 -2.13
CA GLY A 282 16.24 4.52 -3.11
C GLY A 282 17.37 4.47 -4.13
N ASP A 283 17.69 5.61 -4.71
CA ASP A 283 18.75 5.74 -5.73
C ASP A 283 20.13 5.36 -5.16
N ARG A 284 20.47 5.84 -3.95
CA ARG A 284 21.72 5.52 -3.29
C ARG A 284 21.85 4.05 -2.92
N VAL A 285 20.78 3.43 -2.40
CA VAL A 285 20.78 1.99 -2.05
C VAL A 285 20.88 1.13 -3.30
N ARG A 286 20.21 1.49 -4.40
CA ARG A 286 20.34 0.77 -5.67
C ARG A 286 21.76 0.87 -6.24
N ALA A 287 22.36 2.05 -6.22
CA ALA A 287 23.75 2.26 -6.66
C ALA A 287 24.74 1.44 -5.80
N LEU A 288 24.56 1.41 -4.48
CA LEU A 288 25.36 0.61 -3.56
C LEU A 288 25.28 -0.89 -3.88
N LEU A 289 24.05 -1.43 -4.06
CA LEU A 289 23.86 -2.85 -4.37
C LEU A 289 24.41 -3.22 -5.74
N ALA A 290 24.23 -2.38 -6.75
CA ALA A 290 24.81 -2.58 -8.07
C ALA A 290 26.34 -2.60 -8.05
N ALA A 291 26.97 -1.69 -7.29
CA ALA A 291 28.43 -1.68 -7.08
C ALA A 291 28.96 -2.94 -6.36
N ARG A 292 28.09 -3.61 -5.58
CA ARG A 292 28.38 -4.88 -4.90
C ARG A 292 28.03 -6.12 -5.74
N GLY A 293 27.63 -5.94 -7.02
CA GLY A 293 27.36 -7.02 -7.95
C GLY A 293 25.95 -7.62 -7.86
N PHE A 294 25.05 -7.05 -7.03
CA PHE A 294 23.65 -7.49 -6.96
C PHE A 294 22.83 -6.93 -8.12
N ARG A 295 22.18 -7.81 -8.89
CA ARG A 295 21.34 -7.43 -10.02
C ARG A 295 19.92 -7.13 -9.55
N SER A 296 19.35 -6.01 -10.02
CA SER A 296 17.95 -5.65 -9.75
C SER A 296 16.98 -6.59 -10.45
N VAL A 297 15.88 -6.94 -9.75
CA VAL A 297 14.75 -7.64 -10.36
C VAL A 297 13.90 -6.68 -11.19
N ALA A 298 13.71 -5.45 -10.74
CA ALA A 298 13.01 -4.42 -11.51
C ALA A 298 13.87 -3.95 -12.69
N ALA A 299 13.28 -3.91 -13.88
CA ALA A 299 13.91 -3.36 -15.08
C ALA A 299 14.08 -1.84 -14.94
N LYS A 300 15.07 -1.31 -15.64
CA LYS A 300 15.34 0.14 -15.67
C LYS A 300 14.11 0.92 -16.12
N GLY A 301 13.77 1.98 -15.38
CA GLY A 301 12.58 2.79 -15.57
C GLY A 301 11.35 2.32 -14.76
N PHE A 302 11.42 1.14 -14.15
CA PHE A 302 10.38 0.61 -13.28
C PHE A 302 10.88 0.34 -11.86
N GLU A 303 11.94 0.98 -11.43
CA GLU A 303 12.62 0.73 -10.16
C GLU A 303 11.97 1.56 -9.05
N ALA A 304 11.34 0.89 -8.07
CA ALA A 304 10.71 1.54 -6.93
C ALA A 304 11.75 2.07 -5.94
N PRO A 305 11.68 3.32 -5.45
CA PRO A 305 12.65 3.85 -4.50
C PRO A 305 12.42 3.39 -3.05
N GLY A 306 11.22 2.91 -2.72
CA GLY A 306 10.88 2.44 -1.36
C GLY A 306 11.14 0.96 -1.11
N VAL A 307 11.33 0.18 -2.18
CA VAL A 307 11.60 -1.27 -2.10
C VAL A 307 12.65 -1.65 -3.14
N VAL A 308 13.74 -2.25 -2.68
CA VAL A 308 14.79 -2.77 -3.57
C VAL A 308 14.81 -4.28 -3.50
N VAL A 309 14.71 -4.93 -4.64
CA VAL A 309 14.74 -6.39 -4.76
C VAL A 309 15.88 -6.77 -5.69
N CYS A 310 16.77 -7.62 -5.21
CA CYS A 310 17.91 -8.08 -5.98
C CYS A 310 17.97 -9.61 -6.00
N TYR A 311 18.53 -10.12 -7.08
CA TYR A 311 18.90 -11.51 -7.21
C TYR A 311 20.05 -11.90 -6.26
N THR A 312 20.09 -13.16 -5.87
CA THR A 312 21.21 -13.74 -5.11
C THR A 312 21.27 -15.24 -5.38
N ASP A 313 22.49 -15.77 -5.43
CA ASP A 313 22.73 -17.23 -5.51
C ASP A 313 22.97 -17.81 -4.11
N ASP A 314 23.04 -16.99 -3.07
CA ASP A 314 23.25 -17.38 -1.68
C ASP A 314 21.92 -17.58 -0.95
N ALA A 315 21.65 -18.83 -0.54
CA ALA A 315 20.43 -19.20 0.17
C ALA A 315 20.28 -18.49 1.53
N GLN A 316 21.39 -18.14 2.19
CA GLN A 316 21.34 -17.43 3.47
C GLN A 316 21.07 -15.93 3.31
N ILE A 317 21.48 -15.34 2.18
CA ILE A 317 21.07 -13.99 1.80
C ILE A 317 19.58 -13.99 1.44
N LYS A 318 19.12 -14.96 0.62
CA LYS A 318 17.70 -15.12 0.26
C LYS A 318 16.77 -15.14 1.47
N THR A 319 17.13 -15.91 2.50
CA THR A 319 16.33 -16.03 3.73
C THR A 319 16.51 -14.85 4.69
N GLY A 320 17.54 -14.03 4.50
CA GLY A 320 17.95 -12.96 5.41
C GLY A 320 18.79 -13.44 6.59
N ALA A 321 19.18 -14.72 6.66
CA ALA A 321 19.92 -15.29 7.80
C ALA A 321 21.27 -14.62 8.02
N LYS A 322 22.05 -14.34 6.96
CA LYS A 322 23.33 -13.61 7.05
C LYS A 322 23.14 -12.18 7.60
N PHE A 323 22.07 -11.50 7.20
CA PHE A 323 21.75 -10.16 7.71
C PHE A 323 21.31 -10.22 9.18
N ALA A 324 20.47 -11.18 9.55
CA ALA A 324 20.02 -11.38 10.94
C ALA A 324 21.19 -11.66 11.88
N ALA A 325 22.19 -12.46 11.45
CA ALA A 325 23.39 -12.78 12.24
C ALA A 325 24.22 -11.53 12.61
N ILE A 326 24.09 -10.43 11.86
CA ILE A 326 24.76 -9.15 12.12
C ILE A 326 23.82 -8.06 12.63
N GLY A 327 22.59 -8.44 13.03
CA GLY A 327 21.62 -7.54 13.64
C GLY A 327 20.74 -6.74 12.66
N LEU A 328 20.72 -7.07 11.36
CA LEU A 328 19.84 -6.45 10.37
C LEU A 328 18.68 -7.38 9.99
N GLN A 329 17.46 -6.85 10.12
CA GLN A 329 16.26 -7.53 9.63
C GLN A 329 15.98 -7.11 8.18
N ILE A 330 16.04 -8.04 7.23
CA ILE A 330 15.59 -7.86 5.86
C ILE A 330 14.39 -8.76 5.56
N ALA A 331 13.80 -8.62 4.37
CA ALA A 331 12.74 -9.52 3.94
C ALA A 331 13.29 -10.61 3.00
N ALA A 332 12.89 -11.86 3.26
CA ALA A 332 13.21 -12.97 2.37
C ALA A 332 12.62 -12.77 0.97
N GLY A 333 13.30 -13.29 -0.05
CA GLY A 333 12.75 -13.33 -1.40
C GLY A 333 11.52 -14.24 -1.49
N VAL A 334 10.58 -13.88 -2.33
CA VAL A 334 9.34 -14.65 -2.61
C VAL A 334 9.16 -14.78 -4.12
N PRO A 335 8.39 -15.76 -4.61
CA PRO A 335 8.08 -15.87 -6.02
C PRO A 335 7.29 -14.65 -6.52
N LEU A 336 7.25 -14.44 -7.83
CA LEU A 336 6.47 -13.37 -8.46
C LEU A 336 5.06 -13.82 -8.84
N GLN A 337 4.89 -15.09 -9.20
CA GLN A 337 3.69 -15.63 -9.86
C GLN A 337 3.48 -14.99 -11.25
N CYS A 338 4.60 -14.77 -11.93
CA CYS A 338 4.70 -14.17 -13.26
C CYS A 338 5.48 -15.08 -14.21
N ASP A 339 5.37 -16.40 -14.02
CA ASP A 339 6.02 -17.44 -14.83
C ASP A 339 7.56 -17.37 -14.77
N GLU A 340 8.09 -16.87 -13.64
CA GLU A 340 9.53 -16.84 -13.37
C GLU A 340 10.13 -18.25 -13.31
N PRO A 341 11.41 -18.43 -13.64
CA PRO A 341 12.05 -19.73 -13.64
C PRO A 341 12.14 -20.32 -12.22
N ALA A 342 12.24 -21.65 -12.10
CA ALA A 342 12.22 -22.37 -10.83
C ALA A 342 13.38 -22.01 -9.89
N ASP A 343 14.50 -21.53 -10.43
CA ASP A 343 15.67 -21.06 -9.72
C ASP A 343 15.62 -19.58 -9.35
N PHE A 344 14.48 -18.91 -9.55
CA PHE A 344 14.29 -17.51 -9.15
C PHE A 344 14.53 -17.31 -7.67
N GLN A 345 15.61 -16.64 -7.33
CA GLN A 345 16.06 -16.47 -5.97
C GLN A 345 16.47 -15.01 -5.73
N THR A 346 15.85 -14.37 -4.73
CA THR A 346 15.99 -12.94 -4.46
C THR A 346 16.04 -12.66 -2.96
N PHE A 347 16.40 -11.42 -2.60
CA PHE A 347 16.18 -10.82 -1.29
C PHE A 347 15.61 -9.40 -1.45
N ARG A 348 15.01 -8.87 -0.38
CA ARG A 348 14.27 -7.62 -0.44
C ARG A 348 14.67 -6.69 0.68
N LEU A 349 14.90 -5.42 0.34
CA LEU A 349 15.16 -4.34 1.29
C LEU A 349 14.00 -3.35 1.27
N GLY A 350 13.38 -3.11 2.43
CA GLY A 350 12.37 -2.08 2.62
C GLY A 350 13.01 -0.80 3.16
N LEU A 351 12.84 0.29 2.43
CA LEU A 351 13.42 1.60 2.74
C LEU A 351 12.38 2.57 3.33
N PHE A 352 11.35 2.00 3.98
CA PHE A 352 10.29 2.75 4.64
C PHE A 352 10.74 3.27 6.00
N GLY A 353 10.09 4.34 6.45
CA GLY A 353 10.24 4.87 7.79
C GLY A 353 10.92 6.23 7.83
N LEU A 354 10.30 7.18 8.54
CA LEU A 354 10.81 8.56 8.70
C LEU A 354 12.19 8.59 9.37
N ASP A 355 12.51 7.59 10.21
CA ASP A 355 13.82 7.40 10.83
C ASP A 355 14.93 7.12 9.80
N LYS A 356 14.64 6.37 8.73
CA LYS A 356 15.56 6.14 7.62
C LYS A 356 15.69 7.37 6.73
N LEU A 357 14.55 7.98 6.39
CA LEU A 357 14.48 9.15 5.53
C LEU A 357 15.10 10.38 6.20
N GLY A 358 14.95 10.54 7.51
CA GLY A 358 15.50 11.64 8.29
C GLY A 358 17.04 11.67 8.38
N ASN A 359 17.70 10.54 8.09
CA ASN A 359 19.15 10.46 8.04
C ASN A 359 19.63 9.43 7.01
N ILE A 360 19.59 9.81 5.75
CA ILE A 360 19.93 8.96 4.60
C ILE A 360 21.39 8.49 4.69
N GLU A 361 22.32 9.36 5.09
CA GLU A 361 23.73 9.01 5.21
C GLU A 361 23.94 7.85 6.19
N ARG A 362 23.40 7.96 7.41
CA ARG A 362 23.44 6.87 8.40
C ARG A 362 22.83 5.59 7.84
N THR A 363 21.68 5.68 7.17
CA THR A 363 20.97 4.52 6.64
C THR A 363 21.79 3.79 5.58
N VAL A 364 22.39 4.53 4.65
CA VAL A 364 23.23 3.98 3.57
C VAL A 364 24.53 3.38 4.15
N THR A 365 25.24 4.12 5.01
CA THR A 365 26.47 3.64 5.64
C THR A 365 26.26 2.39 6.49
N THR A 366 25.13 2.32 7.23
CA THR A 366 24.77 1.12 8.00
C THR A 366 24.59 -0.08 7.09
N LEU A 367 23.89 0.09 5.97
CA LEU A 367 23.68 -0.99 5.00
C LEU A 367 25.02 -1.39 4.32
N GLU A 368 25.85 -0.43 3.96
CA GLU A 368 27.17 -0.68 3.37
C GLU A 368 28.05 -1.54 4.27
N GLN A 369 28.18 -1.16 5.55
CA GLN A 369 28.92 -1.94 6.55
C GLN A 369 28.32 -3.35 6.77
N ALA A 370 27.02 -3.48 6.66
CA ALA A 370 26.36 -4.76 6.73
C ALA A 370 26.70 -5.65 5.51
N LEU A 371 26.66 -5.07 4.31
CA LEU A 371 27.02 -5.79 3.08
C LEU A 371 28.48 -6.25 3.09
N ASP A 372 29.42 -5.48 3.62
CA ASP A 372 30.81 -5.90 3.81
C ASP A 372 30.90 -7.20 4.61
N LYS A 373 30.17 -7.29 5.72
CA LYS A 373 30.15 -8.49 6.57
C LYS A 373 29.43 -9.66 5.92
N VAL A 374 28.31 -9.41 5.23
CA VAL A 374 27.50 -10.43 4.57
C VAL A 374 28.24 -11.08 3.40
N GLN A 375 29.07 -10.33 2.69
CA GLN A 375 29.86 -10.81 1.54
C GLN A 375 31.23 -11.40 1.95
N ALA A 376 31.76 -11.05 3.12
CA ALA A 376 33.02 -11.59 3.62
C ALA A 376 32.89 -13.00 4.23
N GLY A 377 31.71 -13.43 4.64
CA GLY A 377 31.39 -14.71 5.25
C GLY A 377 30.43 -15.52 4.41
#